data_0f0fe37cb87b8f0bfd5467b863605ebf
#
_entry.id   0f0fe37cb87b8f0bfd5467b863605ebf
#
_cell.length_a   1.000
_cell.length_b   1.000
_cell.length_c   1.000
_cell.angle_alpha   90.00
_cell.angle_beta   90.00
_cell.angle_gamma   90.00
#
_symmetry.space_group_name_H-M   'P 1'
#
loop_
_entity.id
_entity.type
_entity.pdbx_description
1 polymer ?
#
loop_
_entity_poly.entity_id
_entity_poly.type
_entity_poly.pdbx_seq_one_letter_code
_entity_poly.pdbx_strand_id
1 'polypeptide(L)'
;MMHTFTSNPNNARHLNSGFSILELLISVILLGLVMSVLFAAFFQISNSSLKVQSTLDARQELRLLMKIVLDDLQKVKYLKHFAKSTQSGTQQRETGLIADRNLGPENPDTGQIEEVTSIYFHTSIKSRFFPEENSLDPELHEVSYSLQENPDTKTWEFIRREDFYIDKNLREGGKYHVLSEEVTKFELEFLESETALAEGGFSEKWTKVWDSDERLCHDLKVRENFCLPRASRLTMALKAKGEKTISDTQVINLCLPPCNKELFD
;
A
#
# COMPACT_ATOMS: atom_id res chain seq x y z
N MET A 1 -51.81 69.43 66.49
CA MET A 1 -51.85 67.96 66.62
C MET A 1 -50.70 67.40 65.86
N MET A 2 -49.64 67.01 66.59
CA MET A 2 -48.35 66.53 65.99
C MET A 2 -48.35 65.00 66.17
N HIS A 3 -48.35 64.22 65.08
CA HIS A 3 -48.13 62.78 65.10
C HIS A 3 -46.65 62.50 64.81
N THR A 4 -45.97 61.99 65.77
CA THR A 4 -44.57 61.48 65.68
C THR A 4 -44.63 60.06 65.11
N PHE A 5 -43.93 59.88 63.94
CA PHE A 5 -43.62 58.59 63.31
C PHE A 5 -42.37 58.01 63.98
N THR A 6 -42.49 56.91 64.65
CA THR A 6 -41.39 56.10 65.16
C THR A 6 -40.98 55.13 64.08
N SER A 7 -39.79 55.26 63.53
CA SER A 7 -39.16 54.30 62.59
C SER A 7 -38.55 53.15 63.42
N ASN A 8 -38.97 51.95 63.11
CA ASN A 8 -38.39 50.72 63.61
C ASN A 8 -37.27 50.26 62.74
N PRO A 9 -35.99 50.22 63.14
CA PRO A 9 -34.93 49.68 62.38
C PRO A 9 -34.89 48.14 62.50
N ASN A 10 -35.40 47.46 61.49
CA ASN A 10 -35.22 46.02 61.38
C ASN A 10 -33.76 45.73 61.16
N ASN A 11 -33.09 45.29 62.20
CA ASN A 11 -31.70 44.76 62.18
C ASN A 11 -31.76 43.40 61.43
N ALA A 12 -31.44 43.45 60.11
CA ALA A 12 -31.08 42.26 59.38
C ALA A 12 -29.74 41.77 59.88
N ARG A 13 -29.73 40.80 60.78
CA ARG A 13 -28.53 40.07 61.17
C ARG A 13 -28.06 39.25 59.94
N HIS A 14 -27.06 39.73 59.23
CA HIS A 14 -26.26 38.92 58.32
C HIS A 14 -25.61 37.82 59.15
N LEU A 15 -26.16 36.61 59.10
CA LEU A 15 -25.53 35.41 59.59
C LEU A 15 -24.32 35.15 58.70
N ASN A 16 -23.14 35.57 59.10
CA ASN A 16 -21.88 35.13 58.56
C ASN A 16 -21.74 33.64 58.93
N SER A 17 -22.25 32.74 58.13
CA SER A 17 -21.95 31.32 58.25
C SER A 17 -20.54 31.08 57.72
N GLY A 18 -19.60 30.92 58.60
CA GLY A 18 -18.24 30.48 58.26
C GLY A 18 -18.28 29.06 57.76
N PHE A 19 -17.41 28.75 56.78
CA PHE A 19 -17.26 27.38 56.26
C PHE A 19 -16.71 26.48 57.38
N SER A 20 -17.35 25.30 57.52
CA SER A 20 -16.86 24.28 58.44
C SER A 20 -15.65 23.58 57.86
N ILE A 21 -14.66 23.24 58.70
CA ILE A 21 -13.47 22.45 58.28
C ILE A 21 -13.90 21.13 57.64
N LEU A 22 -14.99 20.54 58.13
CA LEU A 22 -15.56 19.30 57.55
C LEU A 22 -16.04 19.52 56.13
N GLU A 23 -16.71 20.62 55.83
CA GLU A 23 -17.23 20.95 54.49
C GLU A 23 -16.10 21.17 53.49
N LEU A 24 -15.00 21.80 53.94
CA LEU A 24 -13.78 21.99 53.14
C LEU A 24 -13.13 20.64 52.86
N LEU A 25 -13.02 19.73 53.82
CA LEU A 25 -12.50 18.37 53.62
C LEU A 25 -13.31 17.55 52.61
N ILE A 26 -14.65 17.56 52.76
CA ILE A 26 -15.54 16.87 51.84
C ILE A 26 -15.41 17.44 50.43
N SER A 27 -15.34 18.76 50.29
CA SER A 27 -15.17 19.43 48.98
C SER A 27 -13.89 19.05 48.29
N VAL A 28 -12.76 18.99 49.03
CA VAL A 28 -11.49 18.55 48.46
C VAL A 28 -11.50 17.09 48.05
N ILE A 29 -12.09 16.20 48.83
CA ILE A 29 -12.25 14.79 48.49
C ILE A 29 -13.10 14.63 47.22
N LEU A 30 -14.23 15.32 47.14
CA LEU A 30 -15.10 15.28 45.95
C LEU A 30 -14.38 15.84 44.71
N LEU A 31 -13.65 16.95 44.85
CA LEU A 31 -12.86 17.52 43.78
C LEU A 31 -11.79 16.53 43.30
N GLY A 32 -11.08 15.88 44.22
CA GLY A 32 -10.07 14.85 43.89
C GLY A 32 -10.68 13.67 43.13
N LEU A 33 -11.85 13.23 43.53
CA LEU A 33 -12.58 12.14 42.86
C LEU A 33 -13.00 12.54 41.44
N VAL A 34 -13.57 13.74 41.26
CA VAL A 34 -13.94 14.25 39.93
C VAL A 34 -12.72 14.37 39.05
N MET A 35 -11.61 14.94 39.55
CA MET A 35 -10.35 15.06 38.79
C MET A 35 -9.78 13.71 38.41
N SER A 36 -9.84 12.70 39.29
CA SER A 36 -9.35 11.35 38.96
C SER A 36 -10.13 10.72 37.79
N VAL A 37 -11.43 10.87 37.74
CA VAL A 37 -12.28 10.39 36.64
C VAL A 37 -11.97 11.13 35.34
N LEU A 38 -11.81 12.46 35.41
CA LEU A 38 -11.47 13.27 34.24
C LEU A 38 -10.10 12.88 33.66
N PHE A 39 -9.09 12.68 34.51
CA PHE A 39 -7.77 12.24 34.06
C PHE A 39 -7.83 10.84 33.44
N ALA A 40 -8.57 9.89 34.06
CA ALA A 40 -8.73 8.56 33.49
C ALA A 40 -9.38 8.62 32.09
N ALA A 41 -10.45 9.40 31.93
CA ALA A 41 -11.11 9.61 30.65
C ALA A 41 -10.16 10.27 29.61
N PHE A 42 -9.41 11.28 30.02
CA PHE A 42 -8.45 11.95 29.15
C PHE A 42 -7.36 10.99 28.62
N PHE A 43 -6.75 10.18 29.50
CA PHE A 43 -5.74 9.21 29.10
C PHE A 43 -6.33 8.14 28.19
N GLN A 44 -7.55 7.68 28.43
CA GLN A 44 -8.22 6.71 27.57
C GLN A 44 -8.46 7.26 26.16
N ILE A 45 -8.95 8.50 26.05
CA ILE A 45 -9.20 9.16 24.77
C ILE A 45 -7.87 9.39 24.03
N SER A 46 -6.86 9.88 24.74
CA SER A 46 -5.53 10.14 24.15
C SER A 46 -4.91 8.87 23.57
N ASN A 47 -4.90 7.78 24.32
CA ASN A 47 -4.37 6.49 23.87
C ASN A 47 -5.18 5.91 22.68
N SER A 48 -6.50 6.06 22.69
CA SER A 48 -7.35 5.63 21.58
C SER A 48 -7.08 6.45 20.32
N SER A 49 -6.90 7.76 20.46
CA SER A 49 -6.59 8.65 19.34
C SER A 49 -5.25 8.28 18.67
N LEU A 50 -4.21 7.99 19.45
CA LEU A 50 -2.91 7.56 18.91
C LEU A 50 -3.01 6.25 18.11
N LYS A 51 -3.79 5.27 18.59
CA LYS A 51 -4.02 4.00 17.87
C LYS A 51 -4.78 4.20 16.57
N VAL A 52 -5.79 5.06 16.57
CA VAL A 52 -6.55 5.37 15.37
C VAL A 52 -5.67 6.07 14.35
N GLN A 53 -4.86 7.03 14.78
CA GLN A 53 -3.96 7.75 13.89
C GLN A 53 -2.94 6.83 13.23
N SER A 54 -2.26 5.96 13.98
CA SER A 54 -1.30 5.01 13.42
C SER A 54 -1.94 4.06 12.38
N THR A 55 -3.20 3.68 12.59
CA THR A 55 -3.94 2.86 11.63
C THR A 55 -4.30 3.64 10.36
N LEU A 56 -4.64 4.93 10.51
CA LEU A 56 -4.93 5.79 9.35
C LEU A 56 -3.68 6.06 8.52
N ASP A 57 -2.56 6.34 9.18
CA ASP A 57 -1.27 6.58 8.52
C ASP A 57 -0.86 5.35 7.70
N ALA A 58 -0.93 4.14 8.28
CA ALA A 58 -0.62 2.91 7.58
C ALA A 58 -1.57 2.64 6.39
N ARG A 59 -2.87 2.99 6.52
CA ARG A 59 -3.82 2.88 5.39
C ARG A 59 -3.52 3.87 4.27
N GLN A 60 -3.08 5.07 4.59
CA GLN A 60 -2.68 6.06 3.60
C GLN A 60 -1.41 5.61 2.87
N GLU A 61 -0.42 5.11 3.60
CA GLU A 61 0.79 4.55 3.05
C GLU A 61 0.48 3.37 2.12
N LEU A 62 -0.34 2.40 2.57
CA LEU A 62 -0.75 1.26 1.75
C LEU A 62 -1.38 1.71 0.43
N ARG A 63 -2.31 2.66 0.47
CA ARG A 63 -2.95 3.18 -0.73
C ARG A 63 -1.96 3.88 -1.67
N LEU A 64 -1.01 4.62 -1.11
CA LEU A 64 0.02 5.30 -1.89
C LEU A 64 0.92 4.28 -2.59
N LEU A 65 1.42 3.27 -1.87
CA LEU A 65 2.26 2.21 -2.41
C LEU A 65 1.53 1.42 -3.51
N MET A 66 0.29 1.00 -3.23
CA MET A 66 -0.53 0.31 -4.23
C MET A 66 -0.73 1.17 -5.48
N LYS A 67 -1.03 2.46 -5.30
CA LYS A 67 -1.19 3.38 -6.42
C LYS A 67 0.07 3.49 -7.27
N ILE A 68 1.25 3.61 -6.65
CA ILE A 68 2.53 3.68 -7.37
C ILE A 68 2.72 2.43 -8.25
N VAL A 69 2.54 1.24 -7.66
CA VAL A 69 2.68 -0.03 -8.39
C VAL A 69 1.66 -0.15 -9.52
N LEU A 70 0.39 0.18 -9.24
CA LEU A 70 -0.69 0.06 -10.22
C LEU A 70 -0.54 1.05 -11.38
N ASP A 71 -0.13 2.29 -11.09
CA ASP A 71 0.13 3.31 -12.13
C ASP A 71 1.26 2.86 -13.07
N ASP A 72 2.33 2.23 -12.53
CA ASP A 72 3.44 1.72 -13.32
C ASP A 72 3.01 0.50 -14.15
N LEU A 73 2.25 -0.42 -13.55
CA LEU A 73 1.73 -1.61 -14.24
C LEU A 73 0.74 -1.28 -15.36
N GLN A 74 -0.08 -0.24 -15.20
CA GLN A 74 -1.01 0.18 -16.26
C GLN A 74 -0.29 0.66 -17.53
N LYS A 75 0.98 1.03 -17.42
CA LYS A 75 1.80 1.50 -18.54
C LYS A 75 2.85 0.49 -18.98
N VAL A 76 2.68 -0.77 -18.57
CA VAL A 76 3.56 -1.85 -19.01
C VAL A 76 3.57 -1.97 -20.54
N LYS A 77 4.76 -2.25 -21.10
CA LYS A 77 4.97 -2.40 -22.53
C LYS A 77 5.64 -3.73 -22.84
N TYR A 78 5.21 -4.35 -23.93
CA TYR A 78 5.89 -5.48 -24.53
C TYR A 78 6.72 -5.01 -25.74
N LEU A 79 8.00 -5.33 -25.74
CA LEU A 79 8.96 -4.83 -26.75
C LEU A 79 9.22 -5.89 -27.82
N LYS A 80 8.28 -6.08 -28.74
CA LYS A 80 8.33 -7.10 -29.80
C LYS A 80 9.60 -7.08 -30.66
N HIS A 81 10.19 -5.89 -30.89
CA HIS A 81 11.36 -5.78 -31.77
C HIS A 81 12.64 -6.31 -31.13
N PHE A 82 12.73 -6.40 -29.83
CA PHE A 82 13.88 -6.93 -29.12
C PHE A 82 13.87 -8.48 -29.04
N ALA A 83 12.70 -9.07 -29.15
CA ALA A 83 12.50 -10.52 -29.10
C ALA A 83 12.96 -11.28 -30.35
N LYS A 84 13.14 -10.61 -31.48
CA LYS A 84 13.35 -11.26 -32.82
C LYS A 84 14.77 -11.61 -33.18
N SER A 85 15.77 -11.45 -32.36
CA SER A 85 17.16 -11.57 -32.72
C SER A 85 17.73 -13.01 -32.73
N THR A 86 16.92 -14.05 -32.79
CA THR A 86 17.35 -15.46 -32.70
C THR A 86 18.02 -16.01 -33.93
N GLN A 87 17.99 -15.33 -35.08
CA GLN A 87 18.58 -15.87 -36.31
C GLN A 87 20.06 -15.49 -36.55
N SER A 88 20.66 -14.63 -35.75
CA SER A 88 22.01 -14.10 -35.95
C SER A 88 22.96 -14.18 -34.75
N GLY A 89 22.77 -15.12 -33.83
CA GLY A 89 23.70 -15.29 -32.70
C GLY A 89 23.74 -14.11 -31.73
N THR A 90 22.82 -13.16 -31.81
CA THR A 90 22.65 -12.05 -30.88
C THR A 90 21.91 -12.58 -29.66
N GLN A 91 22.42 -12.30 -28.46
CA GLN A 91 21.80 -12.73 -27.21
C GLN A 91 20.35 -12.21 -27.11
N GLN A 92 19.45 -13.12 -26.81
CA GLN A 92 18.04 -12.83 -26.57
C GLN A 92 17.94 -11.84 -25.38
N ARG A 93 17.11 -10.82 -25.52
CA ARG A 93 16.79 -9.89 -24.44
C ARG A 93 15.48 -10.31 -23.81
N GLU A 94 15.41 -10.26 -22.51
CA GLU A 94 14.14 -10.41 -21.78
C GLU A 94 13.24 -9.23 -22.13
N THR A 95 11.96 -9.50 -22.39
CA THR A 95 11.01 -8.48 -22.82
C THR A 95 9.66 -8.63 -22.13
N GLY A 96 8.93 -7.53 -22.00
CA GLY A 96 7.57 -7.53 -21.47
C GLY A 96 7.51 -7.52 -19.96
N LEU A 97 6.89 -8.54 -19.39
CA LEU A 97 6.64 -8.67 -17.96
C LEU A 97 7.08 -10.05 -17.48
N ILE A 98 7.87 -10.07 -16.43
CA ILE A 98 8.32 -11.27 -15.74
C ILE A 98 7.92 -11.13 -14.27
N ALA A 99 7.33 -12.16 -13.70
CA ALA A 99 6.95 -12.22 -12.30
C ALA A 99 7.33 -13.56 -11.69
N ASP A 100 8.23 -13.51 -10.74
CA ASP A 100 8.77 -14.65 -10.01
C ASP A 100 8.23 -14.70 -8.59
N ARG A 101 8.19 -15.90 -8.00
CA ARG A 101 7.87 -16.10 -6.58
C ARG A 101 9.14 -16.28 -5.77
N ASN A 102 9.21 -15.58 -4.66
CA ASN A 102 10.32 -15.63 -3.74
C ASN A 102 9.82 -15.88 -2.30
N LEU A 103 10.74 -16.30 -1.44
CA LEU A 103 10.48 -16.37 -0.01
C LEU A 103 10.50 -14.94 0.55
N GLY A 104 9.49 -14.61 1.31
CA GLY A 104 9.32 -13.34 1.99
C GLY A 104 9.52 -13.43 3.50
N PRO A 105 9.06 -12.44 4.26
CA PRO A 105 9.14 -12.42 5.69
C PRO A 105 8.31 -13.55 6.34
N GLU A 106 8.74 -13.95 7.52
CA GLU A 106 7.94 -14.82 8.37
C GLU A 106 6.71 -14.04 8.89
N ASN A 107 5.54 -14.63 8.75
CA ASN A 107 4.31 -14.06 9.29
C ASN A 107 4.34 -14.18 10.82
N PRO A 108 4.32 -13.05 11.55
CA PRO A 108 4.44 -13.06 13.01
C PRO A 108 3.27 -13.77 13.72
N ASP A 109 2.11 -13.85 13.07
CA ASP A 109 0.92 -14.46 13.66
C ASP A 109 0.89 -15.98 13.47
N THR A 110 1.46 -16.49 12.39
CA THR A 110 1.39 -17.92 12.02
C THR A 110 2.74 -18.65 12.08
N GLY A 111 3.87 -17.93 12.12
CA GLY A 111 5.22 -18.47 12.02
C GLY A 111 5.53 -19.09 10.64
N GLN A 112 4.72 -18.80 9.62
CA GLN A 112 4.92 -19.30 8.27
C GLN A 112 5.66 -18.28 7.42
N ILE A 113 6.58 -18.76 6.57
CA ILE A 113 7.23 -17.89 5.59
C ILE A 113 6.21 -17.57 4.49
N GLU A 114 5.94 -16.29 4.30
CA GLU A 114 5.07 -15.80 3.23
C GLU A 114 5.79 -15.90 1.88
N GLU A 115 5.05 -16.25 0.84
CA GLU A 115 5.55 -16.12 -0.52
C GLU A 115 5.24 -14.74 -1.05
N VAL A 116 6.25 -14.10 -1.65
CA VAL A 116 6.16 -12.76 -2.20
C VAL A 116 6.49 -12.77 -3.70
N THR A 117 5.96 -11.82 -4.42
CA THR A 117 6.24 -11.64 -5.84
C THR A 117 7.40 -10.69 -6.04
N SER A 118 8.32 -11.02 -6.95
CA SER A 118 9.20 -10.04 -7.59
C SER A 118 8.74 -9.86 -9.03
N ILE A 119 8.50 -8.63 -9.43
CA ILE A 119 8.01 -8.32 -10.77
C ILE A 119 8.95 -7.37 -11.49
N TYR A 120 9.18 -7.63 -12.76
CA TYR A 120 10.10 -6.92 -13.65
C TYR A 120 9.38 -6.63 -14.96
N PHE A 121 9.43 -5.40 -15.45
CA PHE A 121 8.75 -5.02 -16.68
C PHE A 121 9.28 -3.73 -17.29
N HIS A 122 8.99 -3.54 -18.58
CA HIS A 122 9.20 -2.27 -19.26
C HIS A 122 7.97 -1.37 -19.10
N THR A 123 8.21 -0.11 -18.82
CA THR A 123 7.12 0.88 -18.67
C THR A 123 7.44 2.17 -19.44
N SER A 124 6.38 2.92 -19.76
CA SER A 124 6.49 4.27 -20.35
C SER A 124 6.15 5.37 -19.34
N ILE A 125 6.27 5.10 -18.05
CA ILE A 125 6.07 6.10 -17.01
C ILE A 125 7.37 6.85 -16.74
N LYS A 126 7.29 8.18 -16.58
CA LYS A 126 8.47 8.96 -16.20
C LYS A 126 8.92 8.64 -14.77
N SER A 127 10.23 8.67 -14.57
CA SER A 127 10.81 8.51 -13.24
C SER A 127 10.23 9.51 -12.24
N ARG A 128 9.91 9.04 -11.04
CA ARG A 128 9.42 9.87 -9.93
C ARG A 128 10.47 10.03 -8.84
N PHE A 129 11.42 9.10 -8.76
CA PHE A 129 12.38 9.00 -7.66
C PHE A 129 13.77 9.51 -8.04
N PHE A 130 14.05 9.59 -9.35
CA PHE A 130 15.32 10.06 -9.87
C PHE A 130 15.12 11.26 -10.81
N PRO A 131 14.73 12.43 -10.27
CA PRO A 131 14.38 13.59 -11.09
C PRO A 131 15.55 14.15 -11.89
N GLU A 132 16.80 13.90 -11.48
CA GLU A 132 18.00 14.35 -12.19
C GLU A 132 18.19 13.62 -13.51
N GLU A 133 17.75 12.37 -13.60
CA GLU A 133 17.76 11.58 -14.83
C GLU A 133 16.58 11.84 -15.75
N ASN A 134 15.54 12.52 -15.28
CA ASN A 134 14.33 12.82 -16.07
C ASN A 134 14.61 13.60 -17.36
N SER A 135 15.70 14.34 -17.43
CA SER A 135 16.12 15.05 -18.66
C SER A 135 16.65 14.09 -19.75
N LEU A 136 17.10 12.92 -19.31
CA LEU A 136 17.62 11.84 -20.16
C LEU A 136 16.64 10.66 -20.21
N ASP A 137 15.49 10.79 -19.54
CA ASP A 137 14.48 9.75 -19.36
C ASP A 137 13.98 9.27 -20.74
N PRO A 138 14.35 8.07 -21.17
CA PRO A 138 13.82 7.51 -22.38
C PRO A 138 12.32 7.27 -22.23
N GLU A 139 11.57 7.28 -23.32
CA GLU A 139 10.13 6.94 -23.29
C GLU A 139 9.86 5.57 -22.69
N LEU A 140 10.86 4.68 -22.70
CA LEU A 140 10.80 3.33 -22.17
C LEU A 140 12.01 3.06 -21.29
N HIS A 141 11.75 2.53 -20.10
CA HIS A 141 12.77 2.07 -19.16
C HIS A 141 12.28 0.84 -18.38
N GLU A 142 13.17 0.23 -17.64
CA GLU A 142 12.88 -0.96 -16.85
C GLU A 142 12.50 -0.58 -15.42
N VAL A 143 11.46 -1.23 -14.92
CA VAL A 143 11.03 -1.09 -13.53
C VAL A 143 10.85 -2.46 -12.91
N SER A 144 11.22 -2.59 -11.64
CA SER A 144 10.89 -3.77 -10.85
C SER A 144 10.42 -3.40 -9.46
N TYR A 145 9.63 -4.30 -8.88
CA TYR A 145 9.20 -4.26 -7.49
C TYR A 145 9.50 -5.58 -6.82
N SER A 146 10.09 -5.52 -5.65
CA SER A 146 10.39 -6.70 -4.84
C SER A 146 10.37 -6.37 -3.35
N LEU A 147 10.15 -7.40 -2.55
CA LEU A 147 10.34 -7.35 -1.11
C LEU A 147 11.64 -8.13 -0.80
N GLN A 148 12.64 -7.46 -0.24
CA GLN A 148 13.97 -8.01 -0.02
C GLN A 148 14.42 -7.76 1.42
N GLU A 149 15.18 -8.70 1.97
CA GLU A 149 15.82 -8.52 3.28
C GLU A 149 17.09 -7.66 3.10
N ASN A 150 17.17 -6.58 3.85
CA ASN A 150 18.40 -5.79 3.93
C ASN A 150 19.48 -6.59 4.67
N PRO A 151 20.65 -6.86 4.07
CA PRO A 151 21.66 -7.71 4.64
C PRO A 151 22.27 -7.16 5.94
N ASP A 152 22.27 -5.83 6.09
CA ASP A 152 22.91 -5.14 7.23
C ASP A 152 21.96 -5.03 8.43
N THR A 153 20.72 -4.59 8.18
CA THR A 153 19.72 -4.34 9.24
C THR A 153 18.82 -5.54 9.53
N LYS A 154 18.77 -6.53 8.63
CA LYS A 154 17.87 -7.68 8.70
C LYS A 154 16.38 -7.30 8.69
N THR A 155 16.07 -6.10 8.18
CA THR A 155 14.71 -5.64 7.96
C THR A 155 14.28 -5.94 6.52
N TRP A 156 13.00 -6.20 6.33
CA TRP A 156 12.44 -6.36 5.01
C TRP A 156 12.10 -5.00 4.42
N GLU A 157 12.54 -4.78 3.19
CA GLU A 157 12.37 -3.52 2.46
C GLU A 157 11.57 -3.77 1.18
N PHE A 158 10.51 -2.99 1.00
CA PHE A 158 9.79 -2.94 -0.27
C PHE A 158 10.48 -1.96 -1.19
N ILE A 159 11.06 -2.49 -2.26
CA ILE A 159 11.97 -1.78 -3.14
C ILE A 159 11.35 -1.60 -4.52
N ARG A 160 11.51 -0.40 -5.08
CA ARG A 160 11.35 -0.12 -6.51
C ARG A 160 12.72 0.09 -7.13
N ARG A 161 13.03 -0.69 -8.16
CA ARG A 161 14.21 -0.50 -8.99
C ARG A 161 13.81 0.17 -10.30
N GLU A 162 14.67 0.99 -10.83
CA GLU A 162 14.48 1.67 -12.10
C GLU A 162 15.80 1.67 -12.89
N ASP A 163 15.77 1.15 -14.12
CA ASP A 163 16.89 1.22 -15.06
C ASP A 163 16.47 2.01 -16.28
N PHE A 164 17.25 3.06 -16.58
CA PHE A 164 16.99 3.95 -17.71
C PHE A 164 17.48 3.37 -19.04
N TYR A 165 18.22 2.28 -18.99
CA TYR A 165 18.76 1.60 -20.15
C TYR A 165 18.14 0.22 -20.28
N ILE A 166 17.53 -0.04 -21.42
CA ILE A 166 17.03 -1.36 -21.75
C ILE A 166 18.22 -2.23 -22.16
N ASP A 167 18.55 -3.17 -21.33
CA ASP A 167 19.64 -4.10 -21.54
C ASP A 167 19.17 -5.53 -21.89
N LYS A 168 19.93 -6.57 -21.55
CA LYS A 168 19.62 -7.96 -21.86
C LYS A 168 18.90 -8.68 -20.73
N ASN A 169 19.04 -8.20 -19.51
CA ASN A 169 18.56 -8.85 -18.30
C ASN A 169 17.66 -7.89 -17.53
N LEU A 170 16.38 -8.08 -17.69
CA LEU A 170 15.36 -7.27 -17.02
C LEU A 170 15.43 -7.33 -15.48
N ARG A 171 16.17 -8.31 -14.92
CA ARG A 171 16.29 -8.51 -13.47
C ARG A 171 17.46 -7.77 -12.83
N GLU A 172 18.41 -7.30 -13.62
CA GLU A 172 19.67 -6.70 -13.13
C GLU A 172 19.76 -5.21 -13.47
N GLY A 173 20.79 -4.55 -12.94
CA GLY A 173 21.08 -3.14 -13.23
C GLY A 173 20.22 -2.13 -12.47
N GLY A 174 20.33 -0.87 -12.90
CA GLY A 174 19.51 0.24 -12.43
C GLY A 174 19.79 0.76 -11.03
N LYS A 175 18.90 1.61 -10.55
CA LYS A 175 18.94 2.25 -9.24
C LYS A 175 17.77 1.80 -8.36
N TYR A 176 18.04 1.63 -7.07
CA TYR A 176 17.08 1.17 -6.08
C TYR A 176 16.56 2.32 -5.24
N HIS A 177 15.27 2.29 -4.96
CA HIS A 177 14.59 3.19 -4.03
C HIS A 177 13.74 2.39 -3.07
N VAL A 178 14.04 2.48 -1.77
CA VAL A 178 13.23 1.85 -0.72
C VAL A 178 11.96 2.67 -0.57
N LEU A 179 10.82 2.03 -0.78
CA LEU A 179 9.51 2.64 -0.68
C LEU A 179 8.93 2.54 0.73
N SER A 180 9.16 1.41 1.41
CA SER A 180 8.69 1.17 2.77
C SER A 180 9.41 -0.02 3.41
N GLU A 181 9.57 0.03 4.74
CA GLU A 181 10.07 -1.07 5.57
C GLU A 181 8.94 -1.79 6.33
N GLU A 182 7.70 -1.32 6.17
CA GLU A 182 6.54 -1.85 6.89
C GLU A 182 5.70 -2.84 6.06
N VAL A 183 6.08 -3.09 4.80
CA VAL A 183 5.39 -4.05 3.93
C VAL A 183 5.73 -5.47 4.37
N THR A 184 4.69 -6.23 4.69
CA THR A 184 4.81 -7.65 5.11
C THR A 184 4.37 -8.62 4.03
N LYS A 185 3.57 -8.16 3.07
CA LYS A 185 3.09 -8.99 1.95
C LYS A 185 3.03 -8.16 0.66
N PHE A 186 3.58 -8.73 -0.41
CA PHE A 186 3.45 -8.23 -1.77
C PHE A 186 3.19 -9.40 -2.70
N GLU A 187 1.98 -9.53 -3.19
CA GLU A 187 1.55 -10.65 -4.04
C GLU A 187 0.83 -10.14 -5.27
N LEU A 188 1.23 -10.64 -6.43
CA LEU A 188 0.57 -10.42 -7.71
C LEU A 188 0.08 -11.74 -8.27
N GLU A 189 -1.14 -11.71 -8.78
CA GLU A 189 -1.74 -12.78 -9.56
C GLU A 189 -2.16 -12.22 -10.93
N PHE A 190 -1.99 -13.02 -11.96
CA PHE A 190 -2.24 -12.65 -13.36
C PHE A 190 -3.36 -13.48 -13.96
N LEU A 191 -4.28 -12.84 -14.64
CA LEU A 191 -5.33 -13.53 -15.36
C LEU A 191 -4.75 -14.19 -16.62
N GLU A 192 -4.68 -15.52 -16.59
CA GLU A 192 -4.10 -16.32 -17.66
C GLU A 192 -5.10 -16.55 -18.79
N SER A 193 -6.32 -16.93 -18.44
CA SER A 193 -7.36 -17.23 -19.41
C SER A 193 -8.76 -17.10 -18.80
N GLU A 194 -9.72 -16.80 -19.66
CA GLU A 194 -11.13 -16.91 -19.36
C GLU A 194 -11.71 -17.98 -20.29
N THR A 195 -12.37 -18.99 -19.74
CA THR A 195 -13.00 -20.05 -20.51
C THR A 195 -14.51 -19.97 -20.33
N ALA A 196 -15.24 -19.95 -21.45
CA ALA A 196 -16.70 -20.01 -21.42
C ALA A 196 -17.14 -21.39 -20.91
N LEU A 197 -18.08 -21.40 -19.97
CA LEU A 197 -18.66 -22.61 -19.41
C LEU A 197 -19.89 -23.01 -20.23
N ALA A 198 -20.12 -24.34 -20.39
CA ALA A 198 -21.25 -24.89 -21.14
C ALA A 198 -22.61 -24.49 -20.55
N GLU A 199 -22.69 -24.17 -19.28
CA GLU A 199 -23.92 -23.76 -18.56
C GLU A 199 -24.14 -22.23 -18.55
N GLY A 200 -23.32 -21.48 -19.29
CA GLY A 200 -23.29 -20.01 -19.25
C GLY A 200 -22.42 -19.48 -18.12
N GLY A 201 -21.59 -18.49 -18.42
CA GLY A 201 -20.60 -17.91 -17.51
C GLY A 201 -19.17 -18.14 -18.00
N PHE A 202 -18.21 -17.62 -17.24
CA PHE A 202 -16.80 -17.76 -17.55
C PHE A 202 -16.05 -18.33 -16.35
N SER A 203 -15.08 -19.18 -16.61
CA SER A 203 -14.08 -19.62 -15.62
C SER A 203 -12.82 -18.80 -15.81
N GLU A 204 -12.35 -18.14 -14.76
CA GLU A 204 -11.11 -17.39 -14.76
C GLU A 204 -9.98 -18.26 -14.19
N LYS A 205 -8.88 -18.32 -14.92
CA LYS A 205 -7.66 -18.97 -14.43
C LYS A 205 -6.62 -17.92 -14.09
N TRP A 206 -6.28 -17.82 -12.80
CA TRP A 206 -5.25 -16.94 -12.26
C TRP A 206 -3.97 -17.71 -11.99
N THR A 207 -2.82 -17.09 -12.30
CA THR A 207 -1.48 -17.62 -12.02
C THR A 207 -0.67 -16.62 -11.23
N LYS A 208 0.24 -17.11 -10.39
CA LYS A 208 1.13 -16.28 -9.55
C LYS A 208 2.51 -16.05 -10.18
N VAL A 209 2.74 -16.68 -11.33
CA VAL A 209 3.99 -16.56 -12.09
C VAL A 209 3.63 -16.15 -13.51
N TRP A 210 4.41 -15.25 -14.07
CA TRP A 210 4.26 -14.81 -15.45
C TRP A 210 5.63 -14.63 -16.09
N ASP A 211 5.79 -15.12 -17.30
CA ASP A 211 6.96 -14.85 -18.14
C ASP A 211 6.49 -14.63 -19.58
N SER A 212 6.62 -13.39 -20.04
CA SER A 212 6.24 -13.02 -21.39
C SER A 212 7.10 -13.72 -22.45
N ASP A 213 8.35 -14.06 -22.13
CA ASP A 213 9.28 -14.69 -23.07
C ASP A 213 8.96 -16.18 -23.26
N GLU A 214 8.49 -16.88 -22.24
CA GLU A 214 8.10 -18.28 -22.31
C GLU A 214 6.78 -18.51 -23.04
N ARG A 215 5.94 -17.49 -23.18
CA ARG A 215 4.57 -17.60 -23.70
C ARG A 215 4.45 -17.55 -25.23
N LEU A 216 5.47 -17.96 -25.97
CA LEU A 216 5.47 -17.96 -27.44
C LEU A 216 5.13 -16.60 -28.08
N CYS A 217 5.32 -15.53 -27.33
CA CYS A 217 5.09 -14.17 -27.80
C CYS A 217 6.01 -13.75 -28.95
N HIS A 218 7.06 -14.51 -29.16
CA HIS A 218 8.00 -14.33 -30.27
C HIS A 218 7.47 -14.83 -31.61
N ASP A 219 6.42 -15.67 -31.63
CA ASP A 219 5.82 -16.11 -32.88
C ASP A 219 5.07 -14.93 -33.52
N LEU A 220 5.41 -14.65 -34.79
CA LEU A 220 4.78 -13.58 -35.58
C LEU A 220 3.26 -13.73 -35.76
N LYS A 221 2.75 -14.94 -35.53
CA LYS A 221 1.33 -15.26 -35.61
C LYS A 221 0.58 -14.99 -34.33
N VAL A 222 1.29 -14.84 -33.20
CA VAL A 222 0.70 -14.50 -31.91
C VAL A 222 0.57 -12.98 -31.79
N ARG A 223 -0.62 -12.50 -31.52
CA ARG A 223 -0.87 -11.07 -31.33
C ARG A 223 -0.21 -10.58 -30.05
N GLU A 224 0.29 -9.36 -30.05
CA GLU A 224 0.97 -8.74 -28.90
C GLU A 224 0.17 -8.80 -27.58
N ASN A 225 -1.13 -8.86 -27.70
CA ASN A 225 -2.08 -8.89 -26.59
C ASN A 225 -2.00 -10.13 -25.70
N PHE A 226 -1.37 -11.22 -26.18
CA PHE A 226 -1.20 -12.45 -25.38
C PHE A 226 0.12 -12.49 -24.62
N CYS A 227 1.00 -11.54 -24.86
CA CYS A 227 2.30 -11.46 -24.21
C CYS A 227 2.24 -10.82 -22.82
N LEU A 228 1.24 -9.98 -22.59
CA LEU A 228 0.94 -9.41 -21.29
C LEU A 228 -0.34 -10.04 -20.72
N PRO A 229 -0.44 -10.17 -19.41
CA PRO A 229 -1.67 -10.64 -18.78
C PRO A 229 -2.80 -9.63 -19.01
N ARG A 230 -4.02 -10.12 -19.15
CA ARG A 230 -5.19 -9.27 -19.35
C ARG A 230 -5.50 -8.41 -18.13
N ALA A 231 -5.36 -9.02 -16.94
CA ALA A 231 -5.56 -8.35 -15.68
C ALA A 231 -4.53 -8.84 -14.66
N SER A 232 -4.27 -8.02 -13.67
CA SER A 232 -3.47 -8.37 -12.50
C SER A 232 -4.24 -8.05 -11.23
N ARG A 233 -4.13 -8.93 -10.23
CA ARG A 233 -4.63 -8.74 -8.87
C ARG A 233 -3.46 -8.50 -7.96
N LEU A 234 -3.36 -7.29 -7.42
CA LEU A 234 -2.35 -6.90 -6.44
C LEU A 234 -2.92 -7.03 -5.03
N THR A 235 -2.27 -7.82 -4.20
CA THR A 235 -2.52 -7.90 -2.75
C THR A 235 -1.30 -7.40 -2.02
N MET A 236 -1.48 -6.42 -1.15
CA MET A 236 -0.40 -5.85 -0.33
C MET A 236 -0.84 -5.74 1.12
N ALA A 237 0.09 -5.97 2.05
CA ALA A 237 -0.15 -5.80 3.47
C ALA A 237 0.99 -5.01 4.12
N LEU A 238 0.64 -4.14 5.06
CA LEU A 238 1.57 -3.36 5.88
C LEU A 238 1.33 -3.62 7.36
N LYS A 239 2.40 -3.54 8.13
CA LYS A 239 2.36 -3.55 9.59
C LYS A 239 2.15 -2.12 10.10
N ALA A 240 1.01 -1.85 10.77
CA ALA A 240 0.79 -0.59 11.45
C ALA A 240 1.55 -0.54 12.79
N LYS A 241 1.97 0.64 13.21
CA LYS A 241 2.55 0.84 14.56
C LYS A 241 1.55 0.36 15.60
N GLY A 242 1.86 -0.74 16.30
CA GLY A 242 0.97 -1.39 17.27
C GLY A 242 0.53 -2.81 16.87
N GLU A 243 1.30 -3.46 15.98
CA GLU A 243 1.21 -4.88 15.59
C GLU A 243 0.06 -5.29 14.67
N LYS A 244 -0.89 -4.39 14.39
CA LYS A 244 -2.00 -4.74 13.50
C LYS A 244 -1.57 -4.68 12.04
N THR A 245 -1.67 -5.80 11.33
CA THR A 245 -1.49 -5.85 9.87
C THR A 245 -2.74 -5.34 9.16
N ILE A 246 -2.54 -4.48 8.16
CA ILE A 246 -3.59 -3.93 7.29
C ILE A 246 -3.30 -4.43 5.88
N SER A 247 -4.30 -5.00 5.22
CA SER A 247 -4.18 -5.48 3.84
C SER A 247 -5.26 -4.88 2.96
N ASP A 248 -4.93 -4.77 1.67
CA ASP A 248 -5.87 -4.39 0.61
C ASP A 248 -5.56 -5.19 -0.65
N THR A 249 -6.58 -5.39 -1.49
CA THR A 249 -6.47 -6.12 -2.75
C THR A 249 -7.18 -5.35 -3.84
N GLN A 250 -6.48 -5.10 -4.96
CA GLN A 250 -7.03 -4.41 -6.12
C GLN A 250 -6.77 -5.19 -7.40
N VAL A 251 -7.74 -5.16 -8.31
CA VAL A 251 -7.64 -5.76 -9.64
C VAL A 251 -7.57 -4.65 -10.68
N ILE A 252 -6.60 -4.74 -11.57
CA ILE A 252 -6.43 -3.82 -12.69
C ILE A 252 -6.39 -4.57 -14.02
N ASN A 253 -6.92 -3.95 -15.05
CA ASN A 253 -6.74 -4.41 -16.43
C ASN A 253 -5.43 -3.83 -16.96
N LEU A 254 -4.52 -4.69 -17.41
CA LEU A 254 -3.23 -4.30 -17.98
C LEU A 254 -3.32 -4.05 -19.49
N CYS A 255 -4.31 -4.64 -20.11
CA CYS A 255 -4.55 -4.49 -21.53
C CYS A 255 -5.64 -3.43 -21.76
N LEU A 256 -5.25 -2.30 -22.36
CA LEU A 256 -6.22 -1.29 -22.80
C LEU A 256 -6.91 -1.69 -24.10
N PRO A 257 -8.17 -1.30 -24.34
CA PRO A 257 -8.81 -1.54 -25.64
C PRO A 257 -7.92 -1.04 -26.80
N PRO A 258 -7.68 -1.86 -27.86
CA PRO A 258 -8.57 -2.84 -28.46
C PRO A 258 -8.37 -4.31 -28.09
N CYS A 259 -7.68 -4.64 -26.99
CA CYS A 259 -7.51 -6.06 -26.58
C CYS A 259 -8.81 -6.86 -26.43
N ASN A 260 -9.93 -6.20 -26.28
CA ASN A 260 -11.22 -6.84 -25.98
C ASN A 260 -12.10 -7.14 -27.18
N LYS A 261 -11.77 -6.72 -28.41
CA LYS A 261 -12.72 -6.82 -29.52
C LYS A 261 -12.62 -8.10 -30.36
N GLU A 262 -11.57 -8.88 -30.23
CA GLU A 262 -11.30 -9.96 -31.17
C GLU A 262 -11.18 -11.35 -30.54
N LEU A 263 -11.51 -11.50 -29.24
CA LEU A 263 -11.65 -12.81 -28.61
C LEU A 263 -13.08 -13.37 -28.66
N PHE A 264 -14.02 -12.58 -29.20
CA PHE A 264 -15.47 -12.93 -29.23
C PHE A 264 -16.09 -12.94 -30.62
N ASP A 265 -15.29 -12.87 -31.68
CA ASP A 265 -15.78 -13.11 -33.07
C ASP A 265 -15.38 -14.50 -33.60
#